data_6df10085a86f2b4b898d69385bb83fb5
#
_entry.id   6df10085a86f2b4b898d69385bb83fb5
#
_cell.length_a   1.000
_cell.length_b   1.000
_cell.length_c   1.000
_cell.angle_alpha   90.00
_cell.angle_beta   90.00
_cell.angle_gamma   90.00
#
_symmetry.space_group_name_H-M   'P 1'
#
loop_
_entity.id
_entity.type
_entity.pdbx_description
1 polymer ?
#
loop_
_entity_poly.entity_id
_entity_poly.type
_entity_poly.pdbx_seq_one_letter_code
_entity_poly.pdbx_strand_id
1 'polypeptide(L)'
;MRLEPITLTGRHVRLEPLTLDHAPSLLAAADRDRSTFGYTPVPDTVERMSAYISTLLADAARDSAMPFVQVRVTDNTPVGCTRYLNMLWWPDRSTPAEVEIGGTWLSADAQRTPLNTEAKFLMLQQAFEQWKVFRVAIMTDALNARSRAAIERLGATFEGIVRKHRPNTGTATTPGQPRNTADRKSTRLNSSHGYIS
;
A
#
# COMPACT_ATOMS: atom_id res chain seq x y z
N MET A 1 7.29 -8.17 20.48
CA MET A 1 8.29 -8.77 19.56
C MET A 1 8.10 -8.06 18.24
N ARG A 2 9.12 -7.42 17.73
CA ARG A 2 9.06 -6.57 16.54
C ARG A 2 9.07 -7.43 15.27
N LEU A 3 8.26 -7.06 14.26
CA LEU A 3 8.38 -7.68 12.94
C LEU A 3 9.68 -7.22 12.28
N GLU A 4 10.49 -8.17 11.83
CA GLU A 4 11.68 -7.86 11.06
C GLU A 4 11.28 -7.37 9.65
N PRO A 5 12.02 -6.41 9.09
CA PRO A 5 11.84 -6.00 7.70
C PRO A 5 12.02 -7.20 6.76
N ILE A 6 11.13 -7.32 5.78
CA ILE A 6 11.11 -8.44 4.83
C ILE A 6 11.17 -7.94 3.40
N THR A 7 11.69 -8.78 2.50
CA THR A 7 11.58 -8.59 1.05
C THR A 7 10.61 -9.62 0.49
N LEU A 8 9.65 -9.17 -0.33
CA LEU A 8 8.71 -10.04 -1.01
C LEU A 8 9.01 -9.98 -2.51
N THR A 9 9.30 -11.13 -3.13
CA THR A 9 9.74 -11.20 -4.52
C THR A 9 8.73 -11.92 -5.37
N GLY A 10 8.22 -11.24 -6.40
CA GLY A 10 7.37 -11.77 -7.45
C GLY A 10 8.07 -11.81 -8.81
N ARG A 11 7.31 -12.06 -9.85
CA ARG A 11 7.77 -12.08 -11.24
C ARG A 11 7.93 -10.67 -11.82
N HIS A 12 7.04 -9.75 -11.46
CA HIS A 12 6.94 -8.40 -12.00
C HIS A 12 7.41 -7.34 -11.01
N VAL A 13 7.24 -7.60 -9.71
CA VAL A 13 7.56 -6.66 -8.63
C VAL A 13 8.35 -7.33 -7.52
N ARG A 14 9.27 -6.56 -6.95
CA ARG A 14 9.91 -6.86 -5.67
C ARG A 14 9.55 -5.74 -4.69
N LEU A 15 9.07 -6.13 -3.52
CA LEU A 15 8.79 -5.23 -2.40
C LEU A 15 9.97 -5.28 -1.44
N GLU A 16 10.73 -4.21 -1.37
CA GLU A 16 11.89 -4.09 -0.49
C GLU A 16 11.58 -3.15 0.67
N PRO A 17 12.23 -3.34 1.84
CA PRO A 17 12.14 -2.38 2.93
C PRO A 17 12.48 -0.96 2.43
N LEU A 18 11.60 0.00 2.75
CA LEU A 18 11.80 1.39 2.38
C LEU A 18 12.95 1.99 3.20
N THR A 19 13.85 2.74 2.54
CA THR A 19 14.93 3.49 3.16
C THR A 19 14.99 4.93 2.64
N LEU A 20 15.73 5.81 3.31
CA LEU A 20 15.90 7.20 2.88
C LEU A 20 16.60 7.30 1.51
N ASP A 21 17.46 6.36 1.18
CA ASP A 21 18.19 6.33 -0.10
C ASP A 21 17.27 6.21 -1.31
N HIS A 22 16.01 5.76 -1.10
CA HIS A 22 15.02 5.69 -2.17
C HIS A 22 14.40 7.05 -2.55
N ALA A 23 14.65 8.12 -1.79
CA ALA A 23 13.98 9.40 -2.01
C ALA A 23 14.20 9.98 -3.43
N PRO A 24 15.41 10.04 -4.01
CA PRO A 24 15.62 10.55 -5.35
C PRO A 24 14.93 9.71 -6.43
N SER A 25 15.04 8.37 -6.34
CA SER A 25 14.45 7.46 -7.33
C SER A 25 12.92 7.45 -7.27
N LEU A 26 12.34 7.56 -6.09
CA LEU A 26 10.90 7.67 -5.91
C LEU A 26 10.35 9.01 -6.41
N LEU A 27 11.09 10.12 -6.23
CA LEU A 27 10.72 11.40 -6.84
C LEU A 27 10.73 11.29 -8.37
N ALA A 28 11.80 10.75 -8.97
CA ALA A 28 11.87 10.53 -10.41
C ALA A 28 10.74 9.65 -10.95
N ALA A 29 10.32 8.62 -10.19
CA ALA A 29 9.17 7.79 -10.53
C ALA A 29 7.85 8.58 -10.47
N ALA A 30 7.69 9.46 -9.48
CA ALA A 30 6.50 10.29 -9.34
C ALA A 30 6.39 11.37 -10.43
N ASP A 31 7.50 11.92 -10.87
CA ASP A 31 7.55 13.02 -11.82
C ASP A 31 7.26 12.61 -13.28
N ARG A 32 7.13 11.33 -13.57
CA ARG A 32 6.74 10.84 -14.90
C ARG A 32 5.36 11.34 -15.34
N ASP A 33 4.39 11.36 -14.44
CA ASP A 33 3.07 11.99 -14.64
C ASP A 33 2.36 12.13 -13.30
N ARG A 34 2.40 13.32 -12.73
CA ARG A 34 1.80 13.63 -11.44
C ARG A 34 0.29 13.74 -11.46
N SER A 35 -0.33 13.93 -12.64
CA SER A 35 -1.79 14.03 -12.79
C SER A 35 -2.53 12.77 -12.30
N THR A 36 -1.81 11.64 -12.22
CA THR A 36 -2.35 10.35 -11.80
C THR A 36 -2.59 10.22 -10.29
N PHE A 37 -2.11 11.17 -9.48
CA PHE A 37 -2.12 11.10 -8.00
C PHE A 37 -3.28 11.87 -7.34
N GLY A 38 -4.40 12.05 -8.02
CA GLY A 38 -5.50 12.88 -7.53
C GLY A 38 -6.03 12.55 -6.12
N TYR A 39 -5.94 11.30 -5.67
CA TYR A 39 -6.39 10.84 -4.35
C TYR A 39 -5.25 10.53 -3.36
N THR A 40 -4.00 10.62 -3.79
CA THR A 40 -2.83 10.26 -2.97
C THR A 40 -1.83 11.42 -2.98
N PRO A 41 -1.47 11.97 -1.82
CA PRO A 41 -0.45 13.00 -1.76
C PRO A 41 0.92 12.34 -1.98
N VAL A 42 1.55 12.60 -3.12
CA VAL A 42 2.91 12.13 -3.43
C VAL A 42 3.83 13.34 -3.42
N PRO A 43 4.90 13.34 -2.61
CA PRO A 43 5.84 14.45 -2.51
C PRO A 43 6.44 14.86 -3.84
N ASP A 44 6.72 16.15 -4.02
CA ASP A 44 7.13 16.80 -5.26
C ASP A 44 8.56 17.38 -5.22
N THR A 45 9.26 17.22 -4.10
CA THR A 45 10.69 17.53 -3.97
C THR A 45 11.40 16.41 -3.21
N VAL A 46 12.73 16.34 -3.33
CA VAL A 46 13.55 15.33 -2.62
C VAL A 46 13.43 15.51 -1.11
N GLU A 47 13.41 16.74 -0.63
CA GLU A 47 13.28 17.05 0.81
C GLU A 47 11.95 16.56 1.36
N ARG A 48 10.85 16.83 0.64
CA ARG A 48 9.50 16.36 1.03
C ARG A 48 9.39 14.84 0.92
N MET A 49 10.03 14.23 -0.09
CA MET A 49 10.07 12.77 -0.23
C MET A 49 10.84 12.14 0.93
N SER A 50 11.97 12.72 1.32
CA SER A 50 12.76 12.27 2.47
C SER A 50 11.97 12.43 3.78
N ALA A 51 11.26 13.53 3.97
CA ALA A 51 10.40 13.75 5.13
C ALA A 51 9.23 12.75 5.18
N TYR A 52 8.61 12.46 4.02
CA TYR A 52 7.59 11.43 3.90
C TYR A 52 8.12 10.04 4.30
N ILE A 53 9.28 9.65 3.76
CA ILE A 53 9.92 8.36 4.10
C ILE A 53 10.27 8.32 5.59
N SER A 54 10.83 9.39 6.16
CA SER A 54 11.15 9.47 7.59
C SER A 54 9.92 9.25 8.47
N THR A 55 8.77 9.81 8.07
CA THR A 55 7.50 9.58 8.78
C THR A 55 7.09 8.11 8.74
N LEU A 56 7.22 7.45 7.58
CA LEU A 56 6.90 6.03 7.45
C LEU A 56 7.84 5.13 8.25
N LEU A 57 9.12 5.48 8.30
CA LEU A 57 10.11 4.75 9.12
C LEU A 57 9.88 4.95 10.61
N ALA A 58 9.44 6.14 11.03
CA ALA A 58 9.02 6.37 12.41
C ALA A 58 7.78 5.55 12.80
N ASP A 59 6.81 5.37 11.88
CA ASP A 59 5.67 4.46 12.09
C ASP A 59 6.13 3.01 12.19
N ALA A 60 7.08 2.59 11.35
CA ALA A 60 7.67 1.25 11.43
C ALA A 60 8.41 1.02 12.76
N ALA A 61 9.11 2.04 13.25
CA ALA A 61 9.80 1.98 14.54
C ALA A 61 8.85 1.78 15.74
N ARG A 62 7.56 2.07 15.58
CA ARG A 62 6.50 1.84 16.60
C ARG A 62 5.67 0.57 16.34
N ASP A 63 6.10 -0.31 15.47
CA ASP A 63 5.39 -1.52 15.05
C ASP A 63 3.95 -1.24 14.54
N SER A 64 3.70 -0.04 14.01
CA SER A 64 2.40 0.37 13.48
C SER A 64 2.31 0.28 11.94
N ALA A 65 3.46 0.17 11.27
CA ALA A 65 3.56 0.03 9.82
C ALA A 65 4.78 -0.79 9.39
N MET A 66 4.73 -1.30 8.15
CA MET A 66 5.89 -1.87 7.44
C MET A 66 5.87 -1.32 6.01
N PRO A 67 6.65 -0.27 5.73
CA PRO A 67 6.69 0.36 4.42
C PRO A 67 7.63 -0.34 3.46
N PHE A 68 7.22 -0.40 2.18
CA PHE A 68 7.99 -0.96 1.08
C PHE A 68 8.15 0.04 -0.06
N VAL A 69 9.32 0.02 -0.69
CA VAL A 69 9.48 0.47 -2.07
C VAL A 69 9.05 -0.65 -3.00
N GLN A 70 8.33 -0.31 -4.06
CA GLN A 70 7.98 -1.24 -5.14
C GLN A 70 9.00 -1.10 -6.26
N VAL A 71 9.75 -2.17 -6.51
CA VAL A 71 10.80 -2.22 -7.54
C VAL A 71 10.32 -3.11 -8.68
N ARG A 72 10.33 -2.56 -9.90
CA ARG A 72 10.02 -3.33 -11.10
C ARG A 72 11.18 -4.30 -11.42
N VAL A 73 10.87 -5.59 -11.55
CA VAL A 73 11.89 -6.64 -11.68
C VAL A 73 12.66 -6.55 -12.99
N THR A 74 12.02 -6.15 -14.10
CA THR A 74 12.61 -6.18 -15.43
C THR A 74 13.80 -5.23 -15.62
N ASP A 75 13.84 -4.12 -14.89
CA ASP A 75 14.85 -3.07 -15.00
C ASP A 75 15.38 -2.60 -13.65
N ASN A 76 14.99 -3.27 -12.58
CA ASN A 76 15.37 -2.94 -11.21
C ASN A 76 15.04 -1.47 -10.81
N THR A 77 13.96 -0.91 -11.37
CA THR A 77 13.59 0.49 -11.16
C THR A 77 12.56 0.63 -10.03
N PRO A 78 12.79 1.48 -9.02
CA PRO A 78 11.75 1.88 -8.07
C PRO A 78 10.62 2.60 -8.80
N VAL A 79 9.39 2.14 -8.59
CA VAL A 79 8.20 2.63 -9.30
C VAL A 79 7.08 3.12 -8.38
N GLY A 80 7.28 3.08 -7.07
CA GLY A 80 6.29 3.55 -6.10
C GLY A 80 6.46 2.95 -4.72
N CYS A 81 5.47 3.17 -3.87
CA CYS A 81 5.43 2.69 -2.50
C CYS A 81 4.13 1.97 -2.17
N THR A 82 4.19 1.10 -1.19
CA THR A 82 3.05 0.49 -0.51
C THR A 82 3.45 0.14 0.92
N ARG A 83 2.50 -0.20 1.78
CA ARG A 83 2.83 -0.60 3.16
C ARG A 83 1.73 -1.43 3.80
N TYR A 84 2.09 -2.21 4.81
CA TYR A 84 1.17 -2.54 5.88
C TYR A 84 1.10 -1.35 6.83
N LEU A 85 -0.08 -1.09 7.37
CA LEU A 85 -0.32 -0.04 8.36
C LEU A 85 -1.48 -0.44 9.27
N ASN A 86 -1.73 0.34 10.32
CA ASN A 86 -2.81 0.07 11.28
C ASN A 86 -2.79 -1.38 11.78
N MET A 87 -1.60 -1.86 12.13
CA MET A 87 -1.43 -3.22 12.65
C MET A 87 -2.11 -3.34 14.01
N LEU A 88 -3.09 -4.22 14.11
CA LEU A 88 -3.79 -4.52 15.36
C LEU A 88 -3.17 -5.75 16.01
N TRP A 89 -2.64 -5.56 17.20
CA TRP A 89 -2.01 -6.63 17.99
C TRP A 89 -2.98 -7.11 19.07
N TRP A 90 -3.14 -8.42 19.16
CA TRP A 90 -3.87 -9.03 20.28
C TRP A 90 -2.88 -9.51 21.34
N PRO A 91 -3.31 -9.53 22.64
CA PRO A 91 -2.53 -10.21 23.68
C PRO A 91 -2.18 -11.64 23.24
N ASP A 92 -1.04 -12.13 23.64
CA ASP A 92 -0.56 -13.50 23.39
C ASP A 92 -0.23 -13.86 21.93
N ARG A 93 -0.17 -12.86 21.03
CA ARG A 93 0.30 -13.06 19.66
C ARG A 93 1.65 -12.39 19.40
N SER A 94 2.52 -13.12 18.71
CA SER A 94 3.81 -12.60 18.20
C SER A 94 3.69 -11.93 16.82
N THR A 95 2.50 -12.01 16.21
CA THR A 95 2.17 -11.42 14.91
C THR A 95 0.86 -10.64 15.01
N PRO A 96 0.62 -9.64 14.16
CA PRO A 96 -0.63 -8.89 14.21
C PRO A 96 -1.85 -9.78 13.94
N ALA A 97 -2.99 -9.44 14.51
CA ALA A 97 -4.28 -10.10 14.28
C ALA A 97 -4.97 -9.52 13.02
N GLU A 98 -4.81 -8.21 12.78
CA GLU A 98 -5.31 -7.51 11.59
C GLU A 98 -4.24 -6.56 11.06
N VAL A 99 -4.22 -6.35 9.75
CA VAL A 99 -3.40 -5.34 9.09
C VAL A 99 -4.22 -4.62 8.01
N GLU A 100 -3.88 -3.38 7.71
CA GLU A 100 -4.35 -2.68 6.50
C GLU A 100 -3.24 -2.67 5.45
N ILE A 101 -3.56 -2.98 4.20
CA ILE A 101 -2.67 -2.73 3.06
C ILE A 101 -3.08 -1.41 2.42
N GLY A 102 -2.19 -0.42 2.44
CA GLY A 102 -2.52 0.91 1.94
C GLY A 102 -1.31 1.78 1.63
N GLY A 103 -1.57 3.11 1.50
CA GLY A 103 -0.54 4.08 1.13
C GLY A 103 0.12 3.79 -0.21
N THR A 104 -0.60 3.12 -1.12
CA THR A 104 -0.08 2.66 -2.40
C THR A 104 -0.14 3.77 -3.45
N TRP A 105 0.98 4.01 -4.08
CA TRP A 105 1.06 4.78 -5.31
C TRP A 105 2.11 4.15 -6.25
N LEU A 106 1.94 4.36 -7.53
CA LEU A 106 2.82 3.88 -8.60
C LEU A 106 3.06 4.97 -9.63
N SER A 107 4.23 5.02 -10.20
CA SER A 107 4.53 5.84 -11.39
C SER A 107 3.55 5.54 -12.52
N ALA A 108 3.32 6.50 -13.39
CA ALA A 108 2.32 6.40 -14.46
C ALA A 108 2.54 5.18 -15.37
N ASP A 109 3.78 4.88 -15.70
CA ASP A 109 4.17 3.74 -16.56
C ASP A 109 4.06 2.38 -15.87
N ALA A 110 4.02 2.34 -14.54
CA ALA A 110 3.79 1.12 -13.78
C ALA A 110 2.29 0.87 -13.48
N GLN A 111 1.44 1.88 -13.69
CA GLN A 111 -0.01 1.72 -13.55
C GLN A 111 -0.59 0.90 -14.71
N ARG A 112 -1.69 0.19 -14.45
CA ARG A 112 -2.37 -0.70 -15.42
C ARG A 112 -1.49 -1.83 -15.95
N THR A 113 -0.48 -2.22 -15.16
CA THR A 113 0.36 -3.38 -15.38
C THR A 113 0.08 -4.44 -14.31
N PRO A 114 0.60 -5.66 -14.41
CA PRO A 114 0.48 -6.69 -13.36
C PRO A 114 1.09 -6.31 -12.00
N LEU A 115 1.99 -5.33 -11.97
CA LEU A 115 2.78 -4.93 -10.80
C LEU A 115 1.96 -4.77 -9.52
N ASN A 116 0.90 -3.95 -9.56
CA ASN A 116 0.10 -3.70 -8.36
C ASN A 116 -0.66 -4.94 -7.89
N THR A 117 -1.18 -5.73 -8.83
CA THR A 117 -1.92 -6.95 -8.50
C THR A 117 -1.00 -7.96 -7.84
N GLU A 118 0.19 -8.18 -8.40
CA GLU A 118 1.19 -9.08 -7.82
C GLU A 118 1.69 -8.56 -6.46
N ALA A 119 1.96 -7.25 -6.33
CA ALA A 119 2.35 -6.67 -5.05
C ALA A 119 1.31 -6.95 -3.95
N LYS A 120 0.02 -6.78 -4.27
CA LYS A 120 -1.06 -7.08 -3.32
C LYS A 120 -1.17 -8.56 -3.01
N PHE A 121 -0.99 -9.43 -4.01
CA PHE A 121 -0.97 -10.87 -3.81
C PHE A 121 0.14 -11.29 -2.84
N LEU A 122 1.37 -10.84 -3.07
CA LEU A 122 2.51 -11.12 -2.18
C LEU A 122 2.27 -10.64 -0.75
N MET A 123 1.69 -9.45 -0.60
CA MET A 123 1.36 -8.93 0.73
C MET A 123 0.23 -9.74 1.39
N LEU A 124 -0.80 -10.14 0.66
CA LEU A 124 -1.87 -10.99 1.19
C LEU A 124 -1.33 -12.37 1.60
N GLN A 125 -0.46 -12.95 0.78
CA GLN A 125 0.19 -14.22 1.08
C GLN A 125 1.04 -14.13 2.36
N GLN A 126 1.88 -13.12 2.48
CA GLN A 126 2.67 -12.88 3.69
C GLN A 126 1.78 -12.72 4.93
N ALA A 127 0.72 -11.92 4.82
CA ALA A 127 -0.18 -11.68 5.94
C ALA A 127 -0.92 -12.96 6.39
N PHE A 128 -1.53 -13.70 5.46
CA PHE A 128 -2.32 -14.88 5.81
C PHE A 128 -1.48 -16.13 6.06
N GLU A 129 -0.42 -16.37 5.27
CA GLU A 129 0.33 -17.62 5.36
C GLU A 129 1.48 -17.56 6.37
N GLN A 130 2.14 -16.41 6.53
CA GLN A 130 3.26 -16.28 7.45
C GLN A 130 2.83 -15.69 8.80
N TRP A 131 2.15 -14.55 8.79
CA TRP A 131 1.72 -13.91 10.03
C TRP A 131 0.43 -14.48 10.61
N LYS A 132 -0.32 -15.27 9.81
CA LYS A 132 -1.59 -15.87 10.23
C LYS A 132 -2.58 -14.82 10.73
N VAL A 133 -2.63 -13.66 10.07
CA VAL A 133 -3.62 -12.63 10.40
C VAL A 133 -5.04 -13.16 10.14
N PHE A 134 -6.00 -12.71 10.92
CA PHE A 134 -7.40 -13.08 10.72
C PHE A 134 -8.07 -12.23 9.64
N ARG A 135 -7.50 -11.02 9.39
CA ARG A 135 -8.15 -10.03 8.55
C ARG A 135 -7.14 -9.08 7.90
N VAL A 136 -7.35 -8.77 6.63
CA VAL A 136 -6.63 -7.73 5.92
C VAL A 136 -7.61 -6.68 5.42
N ALA A 137 -7.44 -5.43 5.85
CA ALA A 137 -8.18 -4.28 5.35
C ALA A 137 -7.51 -3.70 4.10
N ILE A 138 -8.30 -3.26 3.12
CA ILE A 138 -7.83 -2.43 2.01
C ILE A 138 -8.83 -1.29 1.85
N MET A 139 -8.39 -0.07 2.20
CA MET A 139 -9.27 1.08 2.24
C MET A 139 -8.91 2.09 1.15
N THR A 140 -9.93 2.75 0.59
CA THR A 140 -9.74 3.83 -0.38
C THR A 140 -10.80 4.91 -0.21
N ASP A 141 -10.58 6.09 -0.81
CA ASP A 141 -11.62 7.10 -0.89
C ASP A 141 -12.85 6.53 -1.63
N ALA A 142 -14.04 6.77 -1.11
CA ALA A 142 -15.29 6.27 -1.69
C ALA A 142 -15.51 6.78 -3.13
N LEU A 143 -14.94 7.93 -3.47
CA LEU A 143 -14.99 8.53 -4.82
C LEU A 143 -13.91 7.97 -5.76
N ASN A 144 -12.90 7.28 -5.25
CA ASN A 144 -11.83 6.71 -6.07
C ASN A 144 -12.28 5.41 -6.75
N ALA A 145 -13.07 5.54 -7.82
CA ALA A 145 -13.64 4.40 -8.57
C ALA A 145 -12.55 3.45 -9.09
N ARG A 146 -11.41 4.00 -9.53
CA ARG A 146 -10.27 3.21 -10.03
C ARG A 146 -9.69 2.30 -8.95
N SER A 147 -9.45 2.83 -7.76
CA SER A 147 -8.95 2.04 -6.64
C SER A 147 -9.97 1.01 -6.16
N ARG A 148 -11.26 1.40 -6.10
CA ARG A 148 -12.35 0.48 -5.72
C ARG A 148 -12.40 -0.73 -6.65
N ALA A 149 -12.38 -0.51 -7.97
CA ALA A 149 -12.36 -1.59 -8.95
C ALA A 149 -11.10 -2.47 -8.85
N ALA A 150 -9.93 -1.88 -8.57
CA ALA A 150 -8.69 -2.64 -8.37
C ALA A 150 -8.78 -3.54 -7.13
N ILE A 151 -9.36 -3.08 -6.04
CA ILE A 151 -9.54 -3.84 -4.80
C ILE A 151 -10.58 -4.96 -4.99
N GLU A 152 -11.66 -4.70 -5.74
CA GLU A 152 -12.66 -5.73 -6.09
C GLU A 152 -12.04 -6.91 -6.85
N ARG A 153 -11.16 -6.64 -7.80
CA ARG A 153 -10.46 -7.70 -8.55
C ARG A 153 -9.57 -8.59 -7.68
N LEU A 154 -9.17 -8.12 -6.50
CA LEU A 154 -8.45 -8.95 -5.52
C LEU A 154 -9.38 -9.88 -4.72
N GLY A 155 -10.69 -9.86 -4.99
CA GLY A 155 -11.66 -10.67 -4.27
C GLY A 155 -11.98 -10.17 -2.86
N ALA A 156 -11.64 -8.94 -2.54
CA ALA A 156 -11.96 -8.35 -1.25
C ALA A 156 -13.45 -8.00 -1.16
N THR A 157 -14.10 -8.41 -0.07
CA THR A 157 -15.51 -8.16 0.19
C THR A 157 -15.73 -6.71 0.63
N PHE A 158 -16.71 -6.03 0.06
CA PHE A 158 -17.11 -4.69 0.50
C PHE A 158 -17.88 -4.79 1.82
N GLU A 159 -17.44 -4.08 2.84
CA GLU A 159 -18.07 -4.05 4.16
C GLU A 159 -18.88 -2.78 4.40
N GLY A 160 -18.58 -1.69 3.71
CA GLY A 160 -19.35 -0.46 3.86
C GLY A 160 -18.58 0.82 3.57
N ILE A 161 -19.26 1.94 3.81
CA ILE A 161 -18.67 3.28 3.74
C ILE A 161 -18.53 3.82 5.17
N VAL A 162 -17.29 4.03 5.58
CA VAL A 162 -16.98 4.73 6.82
C VAL A 162 -17.05 6.24 6.56
N ARG A 163 -18.06 6.91 7.10
CA ARG A 163 -18.31 8.32 6.86
C ARG A 163 -17.33 9.19 7.65
N LYS A 164 -16.83 10.28 7.02
CA LYS A 164 -15.94 11.27 7.63
C LYS A 164 -14.74 10.64 8.35
N HIS A 165 -14.17 9.60 7.77
CA HIS A 165 -13.18 8.73 8.40
C HIS A 165 -11.77 9.34 8.48
N ARG A 166 -11.35 10.02 7.42
CA ARG A 166 -10.00 10.60 7.31
C ARG A 166 -10.07 11.94 6.59
N PRO A 167 -9.11 12.85 6.79
CA PRO A 167 -9.04 14.06 5.99
C PRO A 167 -8.72 13.74 4.53
N ASN A 168 -9.25 14.54 3.61
CA ASN A 168 -8.80 14.54 2.23
C ASN A 168 -7.39 15.10 2.14
N THR A 169 -6.53 14.41 1.42
CA THR A 169 -5.12 14.78 1.24
C THR A 169 -4.73 14.90 -0.23
N GLY A 170 -5.57 14.43 -1.14
CA GLY A 170 -5.34 14.49 -2.58
C GLY A 170 -5.91 15.75 -3.24
N THR A 171 -5.53 15.99 -4.49
CA THR A 171 -5.97 17.15 -5.30
C THR A 171 -7.33 16.95 -5.97
N ALA A 172 -7.81 15.71 -6.08
CA ALA A 172 -9.13 15.40 -6.67
C ALA A 172 -10.31 15.75 -5.75
N THR A 173 -10.05 16.15 -4.52
CA THR A 173 -11.03 16.51 -3.50
C THR A 173 -10.58 17.74 -2.76
N THR A 174 -11.47 18.40 -1.98
CA THR A 174 -11.10 19.56 -1.19
C THR A 174 -10.17 19.16 -0.04
N PRO A 175 -8.92 19.63 0.01
CA PRO A 175 -7.99 19.31 1.08
C PRO A 175 -8.53 19.71 2.46
N GLY A 176 -8.25 18.88 3.47
CA GLY A 176 -8.67 19.13 4.85
C GLY A 176 -10.14 18.81 5.16
N GLN A 177 -11.00 18.65 4.15
CA GLN A 177 -12.37 18.19 4.39
C GLN A 177 -12.39 16.69 4.69
N PRO A 178 -13.29 16.22 5.57
CA PRO A 178 -13.40 14.80 5.87
C PRO A 178 -13.90 14.01 4.65
N ARG A 179 -13.21 12.94 4.31
CA ARG A 179 -13.63 12.02 3.25
C ARG A 179 -14.42 10.83 3.79
N ASN A 180 -15.26 10.27 2.93
CA ASN A 180 -15.82 8.94 3.14
C ASN A 180 -14.87 7.88 2.61
N THR A 181 -14.68 6.83 3.36
CA THR A 181 -13.75 5.74 3.01
C THR A 181 -14.54 4.48 2.67
N ALA A 182 -14.31 3.91 1.49
CA ALA A 182 -14.79 2.58 1.15
C ALA A 182 -13.88 1.55 1.82
N ASP A 183 -14.47 0.75 2.71
CA ASP A 183 -13.79 -0.30 3.44
C ASP A 183 -14.05 -1.64 2.77
N ARG A 184 -12.99 -2.38 2.47
CA ARG A 184 -13.02 -3.73 1.90
C ARG A 184 -12.07 -4.62 2.67
N LYS A 185 -12.51 -5.83 2.94
CA LYS A 185 -11.78 -6.80 3.75
C LYS A 185 -11.56 -8.10 3.00
N SER A 186 -10.45 -8.74 3.32
CA SER A 186 -10.20 -10.14 3.00
C SER A 186 -9.94 -10.90 4.29
N THR A 187 -10.61 -12.02 4.47
CA THR A 187 -10.44 -12.92 5.63
C THR A 187 -9.71 -14.20 5.25
N ARG A 188 -9.36 -14.35 3.98
CA ARG A 188 -8.61 -15.49 3.44
C ARG A 188 -7.91 -15.11 2.14
N LEU A 189 -6.86 -15.84 1.81
CA LEU A 189 -6.25 -15.81 0.49
C LEU A 189 -7.17 -16.57 -0.48
N ASN A 190 -7.63 -15.91 -1.53
CA ASN A 190 -8.45 -16.57 -2.56
C ASN A 190 -7.53 -17.37 -3.49
N SER A 191 -7.81 -18.64 -3.71
CA SER A 191 -7.02 -19.53 -4.59
C SER A 191 -6.99 -19.05 -6.06
N SER A 192 -7.94 -18.21 -6.48
CA SER A 192 -7.95 -17.58 -7.80
C SER A 192 -6.87 -16.51 -8.01
N HIS A 193 -6.16 -16.08 -6.96
CA HIS A 193 -5.03 -15.15 -7.10
C HIS A 193 -3.76 -15.79 -7.68
N GLY A 194 -3.73 -17.13 -7.79
CA GLY A 194 -2.58 -17.89 -8.31
C GLY A 194 -2.41 -17.88 -9.84
N TYR A 195 -3.32 -17.30 -10.59
CA TYR A 195 -3.29 -17.26 -12.06
C TYR A 195 -3.21 -15.82 -12.56
N ILE A 196 -2.05 -15.19 -12.37
CA ILE A 196 -1.66 -14.03 -13.15
C ILE A 196 -0.83 -14.58 -14.31
N SER A 197 -1.50 -14.93 -15.39
CA SER A 197 -0.88 -15.24 -16.67
C SER A 197 -0.50 -13.97 -17.39
#